data_8f574ce3e35b19440ed3ce855a70e56a
#
_entry.id   8f574ce3e35b19440ed3ce855a70e56a
#
_cell.length_a   1.000
_cell.length_b   1.000
_cell.length_c   1.000
_cell.angle_alpha   90.00
_cell.angle_beta   90.00
_cell.angle_gamma   90.00
#
_symmetry.space_group_name_H-M   'P 1'
#
loop_
_entity.id
_entity.type
_entity.pdbx_description
1 polymer ?
#
loop_
_entity_poly.entity_id
_entity_poly.type
_entity_poly.pdbx_seq_one_letter_code
_entity_poly.pdbx_strand_id
1 'polypeptide(L)'
;MANHADNDFRAAAKALLDVVAPAIDAHNPLARQQLKLVVDWLDFYRSRLPYNQDRERLELEVQLEMARAVAAAAPDAAATALHAAIDGAATVHARLGPRPVEVRAVTARLEDEISAVVRRSTGFDEAARRAIERVVVRDSKALLDAHRAWFLPQSIEPDPGAIPPLEVALRLRPPHTSPHEEPSP
;
A
#
# COMPACT_ATOMS: atom_id res chain seq x y z
N MET A 1 18.03 -14.95 4.07
CA MET A 1 18.90 -13.80 4.43
C MET A 1 18.31 -13.16 5.67
N ALA A 2 19.11 -12.94 6.71
CA ALA A 2 18.62 -12.16 7.86
C ALA A 2 18.21 -10.76 7.36
N ASN A 3 17.01 -10.33 7.71
CA ASN A 3 16.53 -9.02 7.34
C ASN A 3 17.23 -8.00 8.25
N HIS A 4 18.32 -7.39 7.74
CA HIS A 4 19.08 -6.40 8.49
C HIS A 4 18.19 -5.29 9.06
N ALA A 5 17.22 -4.82 8.28
CA ALA A 5 16.29 -3.80 8.73
C ALA A 5 15.43 -4.25 9.94
N ASP A 6 14.97 -5.51 10.01
CA ASP A 6 14.26 -6.03 11.19
C ASP A 6 15.14 -5.98 12.45
N ASN A 7 16.42 -6.37 12.33
CA ASN A 7 17.37 -6.31 13.44
C ASN A 7 17.66 -4.88 13.86
N ASP A 8 17.78 -3.94 12.90
CA ASP A 8 18.05 -2.53 13.18
C ASP A 8 16.88 -1.89 13.93
N PHE A 9 15.63 -2.13 13.50
CA PHE A 9 14.44 -1.65 14.20
C PHE A 9 14.33 -2.23 15.61
N ARG A 10 14.61 -3.54 15.77
CA ARG A 10 14.60 -4.20 17.09
C ARG A 10 15.66 -3.64 18.02
N ALA A 11 16.88 -3.43 17.52
CA ALA A 11 17.97 -2.83 18.29
C ALA A 11 17.65 -1.40 18.72
N ALA A 12 17.08 -0.60 17.83
CA ALA A 12 16.66 0.77 18.13
C ALA A 12 15.57 0.79 19.21
N ALA A 13 14.51 -0.01 19.07
CA ALA A 13 13.45 -0.11 20.06
C ALA A 13 14.01 -0.56 21.44
N LYS A 14 14.90 -1.57 21.44
CA LYS A 14 15.54 -2.04 22.67
C LYS A 14 16.39 -0.96 23.32
N ALA A 15 17.20 -0.21 22.57
CA ALA A 15 18.01 0.88 23.11
C ALA A 15 17.12 1.99 23.74
N LEU A 16 16.00 2.32 23.11
CA LEU A 16 15.04 3.28 23.64
C LEU A 16 14.42 2.80 24.96
N LEU A 17 14.07 1.53 25.07
CA LEU A 17 13.44 0.96 26.26
C LEU A 17 14.44 0.73 27.39
N ASP A 18 15.65 0.23 27.11
CA ASP A 18 16.61 -0.18 28.12
C ASP A 18 17.49 0.99 28.63
N VAL A 19 17.72 1.99 27.77
CA VAL A 19 18.65 3.10 28.09
C VAL A 19 17.91 4.42 28.24
N VAL A 20 17.06 4.79 27.28
CA VAL A 20 16.39 6.11 27.28
C VAL A 20 15.24 6.16 28.27
N ALA A 21 14.38 5.13 28.30
CA ALA A 21 13.23 5.10 29.19
C ALA A 21 13.58 5.28 30.67
N PRO A 22 14.61 4.59 31.23
CA PRO A 22 15.03 4.80 32.63
C PRO A 22 15.62 6.17 32.90
N ALA A 23 16.17 6.86 31.89
CA ALA A 23 16.77 8.18 32.02
C ALA A 23 15.74 9.33 31.97
N ILE A 24 14.49 9.05 31.60
CA ILE A 24 13.41 10.05 31.57
C ILE A 24 12.94 10.33 32.98
N ASP A 25 12.88 11.62 33.37
CA ASP A 25 12.33 12.05 34.64
C ASP A 25 10.93 11.46 34.87
N ALA A 26 10.73 10.91 36.06
CA ALA A 26 9.46 10.34 36.50
C ALA A 26 8.29 11.36 36.45
N HIS A 27 8.59 12.65 36.61
CA HIS A 27 7.62 13.73 36.62
C HIS A 27 7.39 14.33 35.24
N ASN A 28 7.99 13.74 34.17
CA ASN A 28 7.75 14.15 32.80
C ASN A 28 6.92 13.11 32.00
N PRO A 29 5.56 13.08 32.21
CA PRO A 29 4.70 12.12 31.55
C PRO A 29 4.68 12.28 30.01
N LEU A 30 4.87 13.52 29.51
CA LEU A 30 4.89 13.79 28.08
C LEU A 30 6.07 13.11 27.40
N ALA A 31 7.29 13.21 27.97
CA ALA A 31 8.46 12.56 27.41
C ALA A 31 8.30 11.03 27.36
N ARG A 32 7.70 10.44 28.40
CA ARG A 32 7.40 9.00 28.43
C ARG A 32 6.39 8.60 27.37
N GLN A 33 5.33 9.40 27.20
CA GLN A 33 4.34 9.16 26.15
C GLN A 33 4.94 9.26 24.77
N GLN A 34 5.79 10.25 24.51
CA GLN A 34 6.48 10.40 23.22
C GLN A 34 7.43 9.23 22.97
N LEU A 35 8.18 8.79 23.96
CA LEU A 35 9.03 7.60 23.83
C LEU A 35 8.22 6.36 23.48
N LYS A 36 7.12 6.12 24.18
CA LYS A 36 6.22 5.00 23.86
C LYS A 36 5.74 5.08 22.43
N LEU A 37 5.30 6.25 21.97
CA LEU A 37 4.85 6.46 20.60
C LEU A 37 5.94 6.10 19.58
N VAL A 38 7.18 6.51 19.81
CA VAL A 38 8.30 6.18 18.92
C VAL A 38 8.53 4.66 18.89
N VAL A 39 8.52 3.99 20.03
CA VAL A 39 8.68 2.52 20.10
C VAL A 39 7.54 1.82 19.37
N ASP A 40 6.30 2.22 19.60
CA ASP A 40 5.12 1.66 18.91
C ASP A 40 5.23 1.82 17.38
N TRP A 41 5.74 2.97 16.91
CA TRP A 41 5.99 3.19 15.48
C TRP A 41 7.11 2.32 14.92
N LEU A 42 8.21 2.12 15.65
CA LEU A 42 9.29 1.21 15.23
C LEU A 42 8.78 -0.22 15.08
N ASP A 43 8.00 -0.72 16.05
CA ASP A 43 7.41 -2.06 16.02
C ASP A 43 6.38 -2.18 14.88
N PHE A 44 5.57 -1.14 14.66
CA PHE A 44 4.65 -1.09 13.54
C PHE A 44 5.39 -1.23 12.20
N TYR A 45 6.38 -0.37 11.92
CA TYR A 45 7.13 -0.45 10.66
C TYR A 45 7.85 -1.79 10.50
N ARG A 46 8.45 -2.30 11.58
CA ARG A 46 9.09 -3.63 11.58
C ARG A 46 8.12 -4.73 11.14
N SER A 47 6.89 -4.71 11.65
CA SER A 47 5.86 -5.70 11.29
C SER A 47 5.42 -5.59 9.82
N ARG A 48 5.64 -4.44 9.17
CA ARG A 48 5.25 -4.17 7.78
C ARG A 48 6.36 -4.41 6.76
N LEU A 49 7.63 -4.51 7.20
CA LEU A 49 8.78 -4.73 6.30
C LEU A 49 8.59 -5.89 5.32
N PRO A 50 8.08 -7.08 5.74
CA PRO A 50 7.90 -8.20 4.82
C PRO A 50 6.93 -7.92 3.68
N TYR A 51 5.97 -7.00 3.88
CA TYR A 51 4.86 -6.73 2.98
C TYR A 51 5.06 -5.51 2.08
N ASN A 52 6.16 -4.76 2.23
CA ASN A 52 6.37 -3.51 1.49
C ASN A 52 6.34 -3.70 -0.03
N GLN A 53 7.01 -4.75 -0.53
CA GLN A 53 7.05 -5.02 -1.97
C GLN A 53 5.69 -5.48 -2.50
N ASP A 54 4.96 -6.28 -1.72
CA ASP A 54 3.63 -6.76 -2.09
C ASP A 54 2.64 -5.60 -2.14
N ARG A 55 2.73 -4.68 -1.20
CA ARG A 55 1.93 -3.45 -1.20
C ARG A 55 2.20 -2.60 -2.44
N GLU A 56 3.48 -2.29 -2.73
CA GLU A 56 3.86 -1.51 -3.92
C GLU A 56 3.39 -2.19 -5.22
N ARG A 57 3.46 -3.52 -5.27
CA ARG A 57 2.98 -4.30 -6.42
C ARG A 57 1.46 -4.20 -6.57
N LEU A 58 0.70 -4.34 -5.49
CA LEU A 58 -0.75 -4.19 -5.51
C LEU A 58 -1.15 -2.78 -5.94
N GLU A 59 -0.49 -1.74 -5.40
CA GLU A 59 -0.75 -0.35 -5.77
C GLU A 59 -0.55 -0.14 -7.28
N LEU A 60 0.55 -0.62 -7.84
CA LEU A 60 0.82 -0.56 -9.29
C LEU A 60 -0.24 -1.31 -10.09
N GLU A 61 -0.60 -2.53 -9.69
CA GLU A 61 -1.59 -3.37 -10.38
C GLU A 61 -2.95 -2.68 -10.44
N VAL A 62 -3.45 -2.20 -9.30
CA VAL A 62 -4.75 -1.53 -9.21
C VAL A 62 -4.76 -0.20 -9.97
N GLN A 63 -3.68 0.59 -9.87
CA GLN A 63 -3.57 1.85 -10.62
C GLN A 63 -3.52 1.60 -12.12
N LEU A 64 -2.85 0.55 -12.58
CA LEU A 64 -2.78 0.17 -13.98
C LEU A 64 -4.14 -0.30 -14.52
N GLU A 65 -4.89 -1.09 -13.74
CA GLU A 65 -6.25 -1.51 -14.08
C GLU A 65 -7.19 -0.29 -14.17
N MET A 66 -7.16 0.59 -13.17
CA MET A 66 -7.93 1.84 -13.14
C MET A 66 -7.59 2.73 -14.34
N ALA A 67 -6.31 2.93 -14.63
CA ALA A 67 -5.85 3.75 -15.74
C ALA A 67 -6.39 3.26 -17.08
N ARG A 68 -6.34 1.94 -17.32
CA ARG A 68 -6.90 1.33 -18.54
C ARG A 68 -8.40 1.58 -18.66
N ALA A 69 -9.13 1.39 -17.57
CA ALA A 69 -10.58 1.59 -17.56
C ALA A 69 -10.98 3.08 -17.73
N VAL A 70 -10.22 4.00 -17.13
CA VAL A 70 -10.40 5.45 -17.32
C VAL A 70 -10.07 5.86 -18.75
N ALA A 71 -8.97 5.36 -19.32
CA ALA A 71 -8.60 5.63 -20.70
C ALA A 71 -9.68 5.16 -21.70
N ALA A 72 -10.26 3.97 -21.47
CA ALA A 72 -11.33 3.42 -22.28
C ALA A 72 -12.66 4.21 -22.20
N ALA A 73 -12.88 4.95 -21.12
CA ALA A 73 -14.07 5.76 -20.89
C ALA A 73 -13.89 7.22 -21.34
N ALA A 74 -12.67 7.68 -21.52
CA ALA A 74 -12.34 9.05 -21.90
C ALA A 74 -12.26 9.23 -23.43
N PRO A 75 -12.50 10.45 -23.95
CA PRO A 75 -12.17 10.75 -25.35
C PRO A 75 -10.67 10.55 -25.65
N ASP A 76 -10.33 9.99 -26.80
CA ASP A 76 -8.95 9.63 -27.19
C ASP A 76 -7.95 10.79 -27.01
N ALA A 77 -8.31 11.99 -27.45
CA ALA A 77 -7.45 13.17 -27.32
C ALA A 77 -7.15 13.53 -25.83
N ALA A 78 -8.05 13.18 -24.92
CA ALA A 78 -7.86 13.42 -23.48
C ALA A 78 -7.08 12.28 -22.79
N ALA A 79 -7.01 11.09 -23.39
CA ALA A 79 -6.37 9.91 -22.84
C ALA A 79 -4.92 9.71 -23.34
N THR A 80 -4.41 10.51 -24.27
CA THR A 80 -3.09 10.30 -24.91
C THR A 80 -1.94 10.18 -23.92
N ALA A 81 -1.85 11.09 -22.95
CA ALA A 81 -0.79 11.04 -21.92
C ALA A 81 -0.98 9.84 -20.98
N LEU A 82 -2.23 9.49 -20.67
CA LEU A 82 -2.56 8.33 -19.85
C LEU A 82 -2.16 7.02 -20.55
N HIS A 83 -2.38 6.89 -21.86
CA HIS A 83 -1.91 5.72 -22.63
C HIS A 83 -0.39 5.55 -22.54
N ALA A 84 0.38 6.64 -22.70
CA ALA A 84 1.84 6.60 -22.56
C ALA A 84 2.28 6.19 -21.14
N ALA A 85 1.55 6.61 -20.09
CA ALA A 85 1.79 6.20 -18.72
C ALA A 85 1.47 4.70 -18.52
N ILE A 86 0.36 4.21 -19.08
CA ILE A 86 -0.03 2.79 -19.06
C ILE A 86 1.07 1.91 -19.67
N ASP A 87 1.59 2.27 -20.85
CA ASP A 87 2.63 1.50 -21.53
C ASP A 87 3.92 1.42 -20.70
N GLY A 88 4.33 2.56 -20.11
CA GLY A 88 5.48 2.61 -19.20
C GLY A 88 5.28 1.74 -17.94
N ALA A 89 4.12 1.83 -17.32
CA ALA A 89 3.77 1.06 -16.13
C ALA A 89 3.65 -0.44 -16.44
N ALA A 90 3.02 -0.82 -17.55
CA ALA A 90 2.91 -2.20 -17.99
C ALA A 90 4.29 -2.83 -18.23
N THR A 91 5.23 -2.07 -18.80
CA THR A 91 6.62 -2.52 -19.01
C THR A 91 7.32 -2.80 -17.68
N VAL A 92 7.14 -1.96 -16.66
CA VAL A 92 7.72 -2.18 -15.32
C VAL A 92 7.04 -3.35 -14.62
N HIS A 93 5.71 -3.43 -14.69
CA HIS A 93 4.92 -4.49 -14.07
C HIS A 93 5.26 -5.90 -14.62
N ALA A 94 5.55 -6.02 -15.92
CA ALA A 94 5.89 -7.28 -16.56
C ALA A 94 7.30 -7.80 -16.23
N ARG A 95 8.18 -6.95 -15.67
CA ARG A 95 9.55 -7.38 -15.32
C ARG A 95 9.57 -8.23 -14.05
N LEU A 96 10.47 -9.21 -14.03
CA LEU A 96 10.78 -9.95 -12.80
C LEU A 96 11.67 -9.09 -11.89
N GLY A 97 11.18 -8.77 -10.69
CA GLY A 97 11.94 -8.04 -9.68
C GLY A 97 12.30 -6.59 -10.06
N PRO A 98 11.32 -5.76 -10.46
CA PRO A 98 11.59 -4.34 -10.71
C PRO A 98 12.07 -3.67 -9.41
N ARG A 99 12.91 -2.63 -9.55
CA ARG A 99 13.37 -1.90 -8.35
C ARG A 99 12.20 -1.11 -7.75
N PRO A 100 12.06 -1.06 -6.41
CA PRO A 100 10.98 -0.31 -5.74
C PRO A 100 10.85 1.15 -6.20
N VAL A 101 11.97 1.82 -6.48
CA VAL A 101 11.95 3.20 -6.98
C VAL A 101 11.30 3.31 -8.35
N GLU A 102 11.47 2.33 -9.22
CA GLU A 102 10.84 2.31 -10.56
C GLU A 102 9.34 2.04 -10.44
N VAL A 103 8.94 1.11 -9.58
CA VAL A 103 7.53 0.82 -9.29
C VAL A 103 6.82 2.08 -8.80
N ARG A 104 7.36 2.73 -7.77
CA ARG A 104 6.78 3.98 -7.23
C ARG A 104 6.70 5.10 -8.26
N ALA A 105 7.71 5.26 -9.11
CA ALA A 105 7.74 6.30 -10.12
C ALA A 105 6.64 6.12 -11.18
N VAL A 106 6.42 4.88 -11.67
CA VAL A 106 5.36 4.62 -12.65
C VAL A 106 3.97 4.65 -12.02
N THR A 107 3.82 4.23 -10.76
CA THR A 107 2.56 4.33 -10.01
C THR A 107 2.16 5.80 -9.83
N ALA A 108 3.07 6.65 -9.36
CA ALA A 108 2.82 8.09 -9.20
C ALA A 108 2.43 8.75 -10.54
N ARG A 109 3.10 8.37 -11.64
CA ARG A 109 2.73 8.88 -12.95
C ARG A 109 1.32 8.45 -13.38
N LEU A 110 0.91 7.21 -13.13
CA LEU A 110 -0.47 6.77 -13.40
C LEU A 110 -1.47 7.59 -12.59
N GLU A 111 -1.22 7.81 -11.29
CA GLU A 111 -2.06 8.62 -10.42
C GLU A 111 -2.23 10.06 -10.92
N ASP A 112 -1.13 10.69 -11.34
CA ASP A 112 -1.14 12.05 -11.90
C ASP A 112 -1.98 12.13 -13.18
N GLU A 113 -1.80 11.17 -14.11
CA GLU A 113 -2.52 11.16 -15.38
C GLU A 113 -4.01 10.79 -15.21
N ILE A 114 -4.34 9.83 -14.33
CA ILE A 114 -5.74 9.54 -13.97
C ILE A 114 -6.39 10.81 -13.40
N SER A 115 -5.74 11.46 -12.45
CA SER A 115 -6.21 12.70 -11.83
C SER A 115 -6.41 13.82 -12.86
N ALA A 116 -5.51 13.91 -13.86
CA ALA A 116 -5.63 14.89 -14.93
C ALA A 116 -6.85 14.61 -15.84
N VAL A 117 -7.12 13.33 -16.16
CA VAL A 117 -8.33 12.95 -16.94
C VAL A 117 -9.60 13.22 -16.13
N VAL A 118 -9.62 12.85 -14.85
CA VAL A 118 -10.76 13.11 -13.95
C VAL A 118 -11.07 14.63 -13.86
N ARG A 119 -10.06 15.47 -13.69
CA ARG A 119 -10.27 16.94 -13.68
C ARG A 119 -10.84 17.46 -14.99
N ARG A 120 -10.40 16.91 -16.14
CA ARG A 120 -10.90 17.31 -17.47
C ARG A 120 -12.28 16.75 -17.78
N SER A 121 -12.71 15.69 -17.09
CA SER A 121 -13.98 15.02 -17.37
C SER A 121 -15.22 15.90 -17.16
N THR A 122 -15.09 17.01 -16.43
CA THR A 122 -16.15 18.03 -16.30
C THR A 122 -16.54 18.65 -17.65
N GLY A 123 -15.65 18.62 -18.64
CA GLY A 123 -15.89 19.10 -20.00
C GLY A 123 -16.32 18.01 -20.99
N PHE A 124 -16.43 16.74 -20.56
CA PHE A 124 -16.85 15.62 -21.40
C PHE A 124 -18.39 15.50 -21.42
N ASP A 125 -18.90 14.66 -22.34
CA ASP A 125 -20.30 14.28 -22.26
C ASP A 125 -20.63 13.55 -20.94
N GLU A 126 -21.91 13.57 -20.55
CA GLU A 126 -22.32 13.05 -19.25
C GLU A 126 -22.10 11.53 -19.11
N ALA A 127 -22.19 10.77 -20.21
CA ALA A 127 -22.00 9.33 -20.20
C ALA A 127 -20.53 8.98 -19.93
N ALA A 128 -19.59 9.64 -20.59
CA ALA A 128 -18.15 9.49 -20.38
C ALA A 128 -17.76 9.90 -18.95
N ARG A 129 -18.24 11.08 -18.49
CA ARG A 129 -17.99 11.55 -17.12
C ARG A 129 -18.45 10.54 -16.07
N ARG A 130 -19.68 10.06 -16.16
CA ARG A 130 -20.24 9.05 -15.22
C ARG A 130 -19.51 7.71 -15.31
N ALA A 131 -19.02 7.33 -16.50
CA ALA A 131 -18.24 6.10 -16.65
C ALA A 131 -16.90 6.21 -15.90
N ILE A 132 -16.20 7.34 -16.05
CA ILE A 132 -14.94 7.62 -15.33
C ILE A 132 -15.17 7.64 -13.81
N GLU A 133 -16.19 8.35 -13.33
CA GLU A 133 -16.54 8.42 -11.90
C GLU A 133 -16.77 7.01 -11.30
N ARG A 134 -17.55 6.15 -12.00
CA ARG A 134 -17.79 4.77 -11.54
C ARG A 134 -16.52 3.94 -11.49
N VAL A 135 -15.63 4.06 -12.47
CA VAL A 135 -14.34 3.36 -12.49
C VAL A 135 -13.51 3.75 -11.28
N VAL A 136 -13.32 5.06 -11.07
CA VAL A 136 -12.50 5.57 -9.96
C VAL A 136 -13.05 5.11 -8.61
N VAL A 137 -14.36 5.22 -8.37
CA VAL A 137 -14.96 4.80 -7.10
C VAL A 137 -14.82 3.29 -6.88
N ARG A 138 -15.06 2.48 -7.92
CA ARG A 138 -14.95 1.02 -7.84
C ARG A 138 -13.52 0.58 -7.51
N ASP A 139 -12.54 1.09 -8.24
CA ASP A 139 -11.16 0.59 -8.18
C ASP A 139 -10.40 1.17 -6.98
N SER A 140 -10.74 2.40 -6.53
CA SER A 140 -10.19 2.97 -5.29
C SER A 140 -10.53 2.15 -4.04
N LYS A 141 -11.60 1.34 -4.07
CA LYS A 141 -11.96 0.49 -2.93
C LYS A 141 -10.85 -0.48 -2.54
N ALA A 142 -10.20 -1.12 -3.51
CA ALA A 142 -9.13 -2.07 -3.25
C ALA A 142 -7.91 -1.40 -2.58
N LEU A 143 -7.56 -0.19 -3.02
CA LEU A 143 -6.48 0.60 -2.41
C LEU A 143 -6.86 1.03 -0.98
N LEU A 144 -8.10 1.47 -0.79
CA LEU A 144 -8.59 1.87 0.53
C LEU A 144 -8.59 0.69 1.51
N ASP A 145 -9.07 -0.49 1.09
CA ASP A 145 -9.09 -1.69 1.92
C ASP A 145 -7.66 -2.12 2.30
N ALA A 146 -6.72 -2.09 1.34
CA ALA A 146 -5.31 -2.35 1.60
C ALA A 146 -4.69 -1.34 2.56
N HIS A 147 -5.00 -0.05 2.41
CA HIS A 147 -4.54 1.02 3.30
C HIS A 147 -5.09 0.84 4.73
N ARG A 148 -6.39 0.57 4.88
CA ARG A 148 -7.01 0.31 6.19
C ARG A 148 -6.41 -0.92 6.86
N ALA A 149 -6.23 -2.03 6.14
CA ALA A 149 -5.59 -3.24 6.64
C ALA A 149 -4.12 -2.99 7.04
N TRP A 150 -3.41 -2.12 6.30
CA TRP A 150 -2.03 -1.75 6.61
C TRP A 150 -1.91 -1.08 7.98
N PHE A 151 -2.81 -0.14 8.29
CA PHE A 151 -2.77 0.63 9.54
C PHE A 151 -3.63 0.04 10.66
N LEU A 152 -4.27 -1.12 10.47
CA LEU A 152 -5.12 -1.76 11.46
C LEU A 152 -4.46 -1.90 12.85
N PRO A 153 -3.15 -2.24 12.99
CA PRO A 153 -2.50 -2.33 14.32
C PRO A 153 -2.38 -1.00 15.07
N GLN A 154 -2.59 0.13 14.41
CA GLN A 154 -2.58 1.45 15.07
C GLN A 154 -3.87 1.73 15.86
N SER A 155 -4.85 0.83 15.81
CA SER A 155 -6.11 0.91 16.54
C SER A 155 -6.91 2.20 16.30
N ILE A 156 -6.74 2.81 15.13
CA ILE A 156 -7.48 4.03 14.71
C ILE A 156 -8.74 3.68 13.91
N GLU A 157 -8.92 2.42 13.55
CA GLU A 157 -10.04 1.95 12.73
C GLU A 157 -11.30 1.81 13.61
N PRO A 158 -12.42 2.48 13.25
CA PRO A 158 -13.65 2.43 14.05
C PRO A 158 -14.31 1.06 14.08
N ASP A 159 -14.21 0.32 12.97
CA ASP A 159 -14.74 -1.04 12.83
C ASP A 159 -13.66 -1.99 12.31
N PRO A 160 -12.77 -2.45 13.20
CA PRO A 160 -11.68 -3.34 12.81
C PRO A 160 -12.16 -4.71 12.30
N GLY A 161 -13.36 -5.15 12.70
CA GLY A 161 -13.94 -6.43 12.26
C GLY A 161 -14.38 -6.41 10.78
N ALA A 162 -14.63 -5.24 10.21
CA ALA A 162 -14.98 -5.09 8.80
C ALA A 162 -13.76 -5.07 7.86
N ILE A 163 -12.53 -5.04 8.41
CA ILE A 163 -11.31 -4.95 7.61
C ILE A 163 -10.77 -6.36 7.34
N PRO A 164 -10.48 -6.70 6.08
CA PRO A 164 -9.87 -7.99 5.78
C PRO A 164 -8.45 -8.10 6.37
N PRO A 165 -7.96 -9.30 6.67
CA PRO A 165 -6.55 -9.52 7.00
C PRO A 165 -5.62 -8.90 5.96
N LEU A 166 -4.44 -8.43 6.39
CA LEU A 166 -3.50 -7.74 5.51
C LEU A 166 -3.13 -8.56 4.27
N GLU A 167 -2.89 -9.85 4.45
CA GLU A 167 -2.54 -10.77 3.37
C GLU A 167 -3.67 -10.89 2.33
N VAL A 168 -4.92 -10.86 2.78
CA VAL A 168 -6.09 -10.87 1.89
C VAL A 168 -6.23 -9.53 1.17
N ALA A 169 -6.06 -8.42 1.89
CA ALA A 169 -6.12 -7.09 1.31
C ALA A 169 -5.00 -6.85 0.27
N LEU A 170 -3.82 -7.42 0.49
CA LEU A 170 -2.69 -7.41 -0.44
C LEU A 170 -2.77 -8.49 -1.54
N ARG A 171 -3.85 -9.26 -1.60
CA ARG A 171 -4.06 -10.36 -2.58
C ARG A 171 -2.93 -11.40 -2.56
N LEU A 172 -2.32 -11.62 -1.39
CA LEU A 172 -1.26 -12.62 -1.25
C LEU A 172 -1.85 -14.02 -1.33
N ARG A 173 -1.15 -14.90 -2.06
CA ARG A 173 -1.52 -16.32 -2.09
C ARG A 173 -1.29 -16.90 -0.69
N PRO A 174 -2.26 -17.60 -0.09
CA PRO A 174 -2.01 -18.28 1.18
C PRO A 174 -0.79 -19.19 1.03
N PRO A 175 0.09 -19.29 2.04
CA PRO A 175 1.19 -20.24 2.01
C PRO A 175 0.61 -21.63 1.71
N HIS A 176 1.20 -22.35 0.76
CA HIS A 176 0.84 -23.73 0.51
C HIS A 176 1.00 -24.51 1.82
N THR A 177 -0.09 -24.82 2.47
CA THR A 177 -0.10 -25.88 3.48
C THR A 177 0.19 -27.16 2.72
N SER A 178 1.43 -27.60 2.73
CA SER A 178 1.75 -28.98 2.32
C SER A 178 0.88 -29.89 3.18
N PRO A 179 0.11 -30.82 2.60
CA PRO A 179 -0.59 -31.80 3.40
C PRO A 179 0.47 -32.54 4.21
N HIS A 180 0.46 -32.35 5.52
CA HIS A 180 1.28 -33.12 6.43
C HIS A 180 0.99 -34.61 6.19
N GLU A 181 2.06 -35.36 5.91
CA GLU A 181 2.12 -36.80 5.99
C GLU A 181 1.33 -37.25 7.23
N GLU A 182 0.24 -37.97 6.99
CA GLU A 182 -0.37 -38.78 8.02
C GLU A 182 0.69 -39.77 8.53
N PRO A 183 0.90 -39.89 9.83
CA PRO A 183 1.72 -40.97 10.34
C PRO A 183 1.05 -42.29 10.01
N SER A 184 1.67 -43.11 9.18
CA SER A 184 1.25 -44.48 8.93
C SER A 184 1.23 -45.27 10.23
N PRO A 185 0.26 -46.20 10.38
CA PRO A 185 0.03 -46.99 11.56
C PRO A 185 1.16 -47.99 11.88
#